data_8e3f42058cb8ead3a65535846fbd7f78
#
_entry.id   8e3f42058cb8ead3a65535846fbd7f78
#
_cell.length_a   1.000
_cell.length_b   1.000
_cell.length_c   1.000
_cell.angle_alpha   90.00
_cell.angle_beta   90.00
_cell.angle_gamma   90.00
#
_symmetry.space_group_name_H-M   'P 1'
#
loop_
_entity.id
_entity.type
_entity.pdbx_description
1 polymer ?
#
loop_
_entity_poly.entity_id
_entity_poly.type
_entity_poly.pdbx_seq_one_letter_code
_entity_poly.pdbx_strand_id
1 'polypeptide(L)'
;MYFLKQCLEQIDGVDSVYFVYWRNDKKSLSDNMRLDLMDIDIYDSDEVIDKTDVLIEGTLTLEPQIEAEYRKRGAKIVSYRMGNDFVWDMEKMVHNLPGVRAFNGTKYDAVWMIPQVMTTNKSYLEIMTKAPVYEVPHLWDSVFLDDMAKTVKEPFKFGYKRGQIESNGARVSVMEPNISISKNCMLPILIGEEAYRHHPDLVKHIYLCNTYDKKDDDAIFNYIGYTSAVKAGVMSVETRHITPLFLAEYTDILLSFQWELPLNYMYYEALYGNYPLVHNSPTLKAHHVGYYYDYFDAYDGERQLINAIKTYDADFDTHVERNKQLIDYMSPFNKRNVREHQILLEQLGVKL
;
A
#
# COMPACT_ATOMS: atom_id res chain seq x y z
N MET A 1 -3.17 -7.87 7.72
CA MET A 1 -3.94 -8.73 8.66
C MET A 1 -3.72 -8.34 10.13
N TYR A 2 -2.52 -7.98 10.57
CA TYR A 2 -2.27 -7.60 11.97
C TYR A 2 -3.17 -6.45 12.46
N PHE A 3 -3.30 -5.37 11.68
CA PHE A 3 -4.20 -4.26 12.00
C PHE A 3 -5.68 -4.66 12.02
N LEU A 4 -6.07 -5.64 11.19
CA LEU A 4 -7.42 -6.20 11.25
C LEU A 4 -7.64 -6.94 12.59
N LYS A 5 -6.67 -7.76 13.03
CA LYS A 5 -6.72 -8.38 14.37
C LYS A 5 -6.93 -7.32 15.45
N GLN A 6 -6.08 -6.30 15.50
CA GLN A 6 -6.17 -5.23 16.49
C GLN A 6 -7.55 -4.53 16.49
N CYS A 7 -8.14 -4.35 15.30
CA CYS A 7 -9.47 -3.74 15.18
C CYS A 7 -10.57 -4.68 15.69
N LEU A 8 -10.54 -5.96 15.31
CA LEU A 8 -11.53 -6.95 15.72
C LEU A 8 -11.53 -7.21 17.23
N GLU A 9 -10.37 -7.17 17.87
CA GLU A 9 -10.22 -7.31 19.33
C GLU A 9 -10.81 -6.15 20.14
N GLN A 10 -11.17 -5.04 19.51
CA GLN A 10 -11.89 -3.93 20.16
C GLN A 10 -13.41 -4.14 20.16
N ILE A 11 -13.93 -5.18 19.48
CA ILE A 11 -15.37 -5.43 19.36
C ILE A 11 -15.85 -6.22 20.57
N ASP A 12 -16.82 -5.66 21.29
CA ASP A 12 -17.48 -6.40 22.38
C ASP A 12 -18.13 -7.68 21.85
N GLY A 13 -17.85 -8.81 22.50
CA GLY A 13 -18.34 -10.13 22.07
C GLY A 13 -17.38 -10.91 21.16
N VAL A 14 -16.25 -10.34 20.77
CA VAL A 14 -15.15 -11.08 20.14
C VAL A 14 -14.20 -11.60 21.22
N ASP A 15 -14.26 -12.90 21.49
CA ASP A 15 -13.46 -13.51 22.57
C ASP A 15 -11.98 -13.60 22.24
N SER A 16 -11.63 -13.94 20.98
CA SER A 16 -10.23 -14.07 20.55
C SER A 16 -10.07 -13.95 19.03
N VAL A 17 -8.93 -13.40 18.61
CA VAL A 17 -8.50 -13.32 17.21
C VAL A 17 -7.09 -13.85 17.09
N TYR A 18 -6.90 -14.92 16.33
CA TYR A 18 -5.62 -15.58 16.17
C TYR A 18 -5.31 -15.81 14.68
N PHE A 19 -4.03 -16.06 14.38
CA PHE A 19 -3.59 -16.41 13.05
C PHE A 19 -3.55 -17.91 12.89
N VAL A 20 -3.92 -18.37 11.68
CA VAL A 20 -3.94 -19.80 11.34
C VAL A 20 -3.05 -20.05 10.13
N TYR A 21 -2.24 -21.09 10.20
CA TYR A 21 -1.54 -21.62 9.04
C TYR A 21 -2.03 -23.05 8.76
N TRP A 22 -1.93 -23.45 7.49
CA TRP A 22 -2.17 -24.82 7.05
C TRP A 22 -0.95 -25.27 6.22
N ARG A 23 -0.53 -26.53 6.31
CA ARG A 23 0.57 -27.16 5.58
C ARG A 23 1.73 -27.66 6.43
N ASN A 24 1.58 -27.87 7.73
CA ASN A 24 2.64 -28.40 8.63
C ASN A 24 3.99 -27.65 8.53
N ASP A 25 3.99 -26.38 8.14
CA ASP A 25 5.20 -25.65 7.85
C ASP A 25 5.35 -24.37 8.68
N LYS A 26 5.46 -24.54 10.02
CA LYS A 26 5.90 -23.44 10.91
C LYS A 26 7.23 -22.81 10.45
N LYS A 27 8.06 -23.55 9.72
CA LYS A 27 9.34 -23.07 9.21
C LYS A 27 9.21 -22.07 8.06
N SER A 28 8.02 -21.93 7.45
CA SER A 28 7.76 -20.97 6.39
C SER A 28 7.32 -19.59 6.90
N LEU A 29 7.15 -19.43 8.21
CA LEU A 29 6.98 -18.08 8.79
C LEU A 29 8.31 -17.35 8.61
N SER A 30 8.33 -16.45 7.63
CA SER A 30 9.51 -15.67 7.27
C SER A 30 10.03 -14.89 8.49
N ASP A 31 11.35 -14.92 8.71
CA ASP A 31 12.04 -14.07 9.71
C ASP A 31 11.72 -12.58 9.52
N ASN A 32 11.23 -12.20 8.33
CA ASN A 32 10.81 -10.85 8.01
C ASN A 32 9.41 -10.49 8.54
N MET A 33 8.66 -11.40 9.14
CA MET A 33 7.31 -11.13 9.62
C MET A 33 7.26 -10.28 10.90
N ARG A 34 8.41 -9.97 11.51
CA ARG A 34 8.50 -9.14 12.72
C ARG A 34 7.51 -9.61 13.81
N LEU A 35 7.48 -10.92 14.04
CA LEU A 35 6.64 -11.51 15.09
C LEU A 35 6.97 -10.99 16.49
N ASP A 36 8.19 -10.50 16.66
CA ASP A 36 8.68 -9.83 17.87
C ASP A 36 7.93 -8.51 18.21
N LEU A 37 7.32 -7.87 17.21
CA LEU A 37 6.51 -6.66 17.34
C LEU A 37 5.00 -6.94 17.43
N MET A 38 4.60 -8.18 17.17
CA MET A 38 3.21 -8.57 17.12
C MET A 38 2.89 -9.43 18.33
N ASP A 39 1.93 -8.99 19.14
CA ASP A 39 1.30 -9.85 20.14
C ASP A 39 0.25 -10.70 19.44
N ILE A 40 0.68 -11.85 18.91
CA ILE A 40 -0.19 -12.75 18.14
C ILE A 40 0.00 -14.21 18.52
N ASP A 41 -1.12 -14.90 18.62
CA ASP A 41 -1.15 -16.37 18.67
C ASP A 41 -1.26 -16.95 17.26
N ILE A 42 -0.42 -17.93 16.95
CA ILE A 42 -0.39 -18.61 15.65
C ILE A 42 -0.57 -20.11 15.89
N TYR A 43 -1.65 -20.65 15.34
CA TYR A 43 -2.04 -22.06 15.48
C TYR A 43 -2.00 -22.82 14.17
N ASP A 44 -1.80 -24.13 14.25
CA ASP A 44 -2.16 -25.00 13.13
C ASP A 44 -3.69 -25.02 12.96
N SER A 45 -4.14 -25.15 11.71
CA SER A 45 -5.57 -25.22 11.40
C SER A 45 -6.32 -26.25 12.25
N ASP A 46 -5.73 -27.44 12.43
CA ASP A 46 -6.35 -28.55 13.16
C ASP A 46 -6.51 -28.26 14.67
N GLU A 47 -5.69 -27.37 15.23
CA GLU A 47 -5.74 -27.02 16.67
C GLU A 47 -6.94 -26.15 17.04
N VAL A 48 -7.46 -25.37 16.07
CA VAL A 48 -8.45 -24.31 16.33
C VAL A 48 -9.73 -24.44 15.51
N ILE A 49 -9.80 -25.34 14.56
CA ILE A 49 -10.91 -25.47 13.64
C ILE A 49 -12.29 -25.61 14.34
N ASP A 50 -12.33 -26.30 15.48
CA ASP A 50 -13.54 -26.51 16.28
C ASP A 50 -13.95 -25.28 17.13
N LYS A 51 -13.07 -24.26 17.19
CA LYS A 51 -13.28 -23.02 17.98
C LYS A 51 -13.50 -21.79 17.09
N THR A 52 -13.40 -21.95 15.78
CA THR A 52 -13.43 -20.83 14.83
C THR A 52 -14.86 -20.59 14.34
N ASP A 53 -15.43 -19.43 14.69
CA ASP A 53 -16.73 -19.00 14.18
C ASP A 53 -16.59 -18.33 12.79
N VAL A 54 -15.49 -17.60 12.56
CA VAL A 54 -15.21 -16.91 11.30
C VAL A 54 -13.76 -17.15 10.87
N LEU A 55 -13.57 -17.72 9.69
CA LEU A 55 -12.24 -17.81 9.05
C LEU A 55 -12.13 -16.70 8.00
N ILE A 56 -11.13 -15.84 8.17
CA ILE A 56 -10.86 -14.73 7.24
C ILE A 56 -9.61 -15.04 6.42
N GLU A 57 -9.81 -15.31 5.12
CA GLU A 57 -8.72 -15.42 4.15
C GLU A 57 -8.09 -14.04 3.92
N GLY A 58 -6.78 -13.90 4.12
CA GLY A 58 -6.09 -12.63 3.96
C GLY A 58 -5.01 -12.67 2.88
N THR A 59 -3.85 -13.20 3.21
CA THR A 59 -2.66 -13.13 2.34
C THR A 59 -2.42 -14.37 1.50
N LEU A 60 -2.91 -15.51 1.94
CA LEU A 60 -2.82 -16.78 1.23
C LEU A 60 -4.20 -17.17 0.73
N THR A 61 -4.27 -17.67 -0.50
CA THR A 61 -5.52 -18.19 -1.06
C THR A 61 -5.91 -19.48 -0.34
N LEU A 62 -7.10 -19.49 0.24
CA LEU A 62 -7.65 -20.63 0.95
C LEU A 62 -7.92 -21.79 -0.04
N GLU A 63 -7.51 -22.98 0.32
CA GLU A 63 -7.80 -24.17 -0.48
C GLU A 63 -9.24 -24.64 -0.24
N PRO A 64 -9.98 -25.07 -1.29
CA PRO A 64 -11.38 -25.50 -1.15
C PRO A 64 -11.57 -26.64 -0.14
N GLN A 65 -10.56 -27.48 0.08
CA GLN A 65 -10.60 -28.56 1.06
C GLN A 65 -10.63 -28.01 2.49
N ILE A 66 -9.78 -27.02 2.79
CA ILE A 66 -9.72 -26.36 4.10
C ILE A 66 -11.04 -25.59 4.35
N GLU A 67 -11.52 -24.84 3.35
CA GLU A 67 -12.82 -24.18 3.42
C GLU A 67 -13.94 -25.16 3.81
N ALA A 68 -14.01 -26.31 3.13
CA ALA A 68 -15.05 -27.30 3.37
C ALA A 68 -14.99 -27.88 4.79
N GLU A 69 -13.80 -28.05 5.37
CA GLU A 69 -13.62 -28.54 6.74
C GLU A 69 -14.11 -27.53 7.79
N TYR A 70 -13.75 -26.26 7.66
CA TYR A 70 -14.24 -25.20 8.53
C TYR A 70 -15.75 -25.03 8.43
N ARG A 71 -16.29 -25.02 7.20
CA ARG A 71 -17.74 -24.90 6.95
C ARG A 71 -18.53 -26.08 7.54
N LYS A 72 -17.98 -27.29 7.49
CA LYS A 72 -18.61 -28.48 8.10
C LYS A 72 -18.80 -28.31 9.61
N ARG A 73 -17.97 -27.52 10.25
CA ARG A 73 -18.05 -27.19 11.69
C ARG A 73 -18.89 -25.93 11.98
N GLY A 74 -19.43 -25.31 10.95
CA GLY A 74 -20.31 -24.16 11.07
C GLY A 74 -19.65 -22.80 10.92
N ALA A 75 -18.33 -22.75 10.69
CA ALA A 75 -17.62 -21.50 10.51
C ALA A 75 -18.07 -20.74 9.25
N LYS A 76 -18.12 -19.43 9.33
CA LYS A 76 -18.28 -18.50 8.21
C LYS A 76 -16.94 -18.26 7.54
N ILE A 77 -16.94 -18.18 6.23
CA ILE A 77 -15.71 -17.99 5.44
C ILE A 77 -15.75 -16.65 4.74
N VAL A 78 -14.78 -15.80 5.04
CA VAL A 78 -14.67 -14.46 4.47
C VAL A 78 -13.36 -14.36 3.68
N SER A 79 -13.42 -13.74 2.51
CA SER A 79 -12.22 -13.34 1.76
C SER A 79 -11.95 -11.85 1.96
N TYR A 80 -10.78 -11.48 2.48
CA TYR A 80 -10.38 -10.10 2.69
C TYR A 80 -9.43 -9.63 1.58
N ARG A 81 -9.88 -8.68 0.75
CA ARG A 81 -9.19 -8.27 -0.48
C ARG A 81 -8.65 -6.84 -0.39
N MET A 82 -7.34 -6.70 -0.63
CA MET A 82 -6.61 -5.43 -0.61
C MET A 82 -5.93 -5.11 -1.93
N GLY A 83 -5.95 -6.00 -2.91
CA GLY A 83 -5.34 -5.84 -4.22
C GLY A 83 -6.35 -5.65 -5.33
N ASN A 84 -5.89 -5.21 -6.51
CA ASN A 84 -6.71 -5.20 -7.71
C ASN A 84 -6.58 -6.55 -8.43
N ASP A 85 -7.35 -7.54 -7.96
CA ASP A 85 -7.33 -8.90 -8.49
C ASP A 85 -7.72 -8.97 -9.97
N PHE A 86 -8.66 -8.10 -10.40
CA PHE A 86 -9.11 -8.06 -11.79
C PHE A 86 -7.97 -7.64 -12.74
N VAL A 87 -7.25 -6.56 -12.41
CA VAL A 87 -6.12 -6.10 -13.23
C VAL A 87 -5.00 -7.13 -13.24
N TRP A 88 -4.70 -7.74 -12.10
CA TRP A 88 -3.67 -8.77 -12.02
C TRP A 88 -4.01 -10.02 -12.84
N ASP A 89 -5.25 -10.46 -12.84
CA ASP A 89 -5.69 -11.60 -13.65
C ASP A 89 -5.73 -11.23 -15.14
N MET A 90 -6.06 -9.98 -15.50
CA MET A 90 -5.92 -9.48 -16.86
C MET A 90 -4.46 -9.48 -17.34
N GLU A 91 -3.52 -8.97 -16.54
CA GLU A 91 -2.09 -8.99 -16.87
C GLU A 91 -1.59 -10.41 -17.12
N LYS A 92 -1.95 -11.35 -16.22
CA LYS A 92 -1.59 -12.77 -16.37
C LYS A 92 -2.14 -13.36 -17.65
N MET A 93 -3.39 -13.05 -17.97
CA MET A 93 -4.04 -13.55 -19.19
C MET A 93 -3.40 -12.97 -20.45
N VAL A 94 -3.19 -11.65 -20.51
CA VAL A 94 -2.69 -10.96 -21.70
C VAL A 94 -1.23 -11.30 -21.97
N HIS A 95 -0.41 -11.38 -20.92
CA HIS A 95 1.03 -11.63 -21.02
C HIS A 95 1.42 -13.09 -20.78
N ASN A 96 0.44 -13.97 -20.63
CA ASN A 96 0.66 -15.41 -20.33
C ASN A 96 1.61 -15.62 -19.13
N LEU A 97 1.45 -14.82 -18.10
CA LEU A 97 2.30 -14.90 -16.91
C LEU A 97 1.93 -16.12 -16.04
N PRO A 98 2.90 -16.76 -15.40
CA PRO A 98 2.64 -17.85 -14.47
C PRO A 98 1.97 -17.35 -13.20
N GLY A 99 1.33 -18.25 -12.46
CA GLY A 99 0.81 -18.00 -11.13
C GLY A 99 -0.64 -18.36 -10.93
N VAL A 100 -1.06 -18.38 -9.68
CA VAL A 100 -2.44 -18.70 -9.29
C VAL A 100 -3.31 -17.47 -9.57
N ARG A 101 -4.54 -17.71 -10.05
CA ARG A 101 -5.55 -16.66 -10.19
C ARG A 101 -6.11 -16.28 -8.83
N ALA A 102 -6.69 -15.08 -8.75
CA ALA A 102 -7.30 -14.58 -7.52
C ALA A 102 -8.44 -15.47 -7.00
N PHE A 103 -9.06 -16.27 -7.87
CA PHE A 103 -10.14 -17.18 -7.53
C PHE A 103 -9.83 -18.61 -7.95
N ASN A 104 -9.94 -19.55 -7.01
CA ASN A 104 -9.64 -20.99 -7.17
C ASN A 104 -10.86 -21.90 -6.97
N GLY A 105 -12.07 -21.35 -6.81
CA GLY A 105 -13.30 -22.11 -6.57
C GLY A 105 -13.71 -22.22 -5.09
N THR A 106 -12.96 -21.65 -4.16
CA THR A 106 -13.33 -21.56 -2.75
C THR A 106 -14.66 -20.84 -2.58
N LYS A 107 -15.50 -21.34 -1.68
CA LYS A 107 -16.81 -20.75 -1.39
C LYS A 107 -16.71 -19.81 -0.20
N TYR A 108 -17.16 -18.57 -0.38
CA TYR A 108 -17.19 -17.55 0.66
C TYR A 108 -18.61 -17.21 1.07
N ASP A 109 -18.80 -16.85 2.34
CA ASP A 109 -20.07 -16.25 2.82
C ASP A 109 -20.10 -14.76 2.49
N ALA A 110 -18.94 -14.11 2.46
CA ALA A 110 -18.76 -12.72 2.03
C ALA A 110 -17.35 -12.47 1.51
N VAL A 111 -17.20 -11.43 0.70
CA VAL A 111 -15.90 -10.82 0.36
C VAL A 111 -15.86 -9.44 0.99
N TRP A 112 -14.86 -9.19 1.82
CA TRP A 112 -14.56 -7.89 2.40
C TRP A 112 -13.46 -7.22 1.59
N MET A 113 -13.73 -6.04 1.07
CA MET A 113 -12.82 -5.37 0.16
C MET A 113 -12.62 -3.91 0.57
N ILE A 114 -11.38 -3.47 0.58
CA ILE A 114 -11.03 -2.08 0.88
C ILE A 114 -11.56 -1.11 -0.19
N PRO A 115 -11.92 0.13 0.19
CA PRO A 115 -12.53 1.09 -0.73
C PRO A 115 -11.67 1.42 -1.95
N GLN A 116 -10.35 1.36 -1.81
CA GLN A 116 -9.38 1.70 -2.86
C GLN A 116 -9.55 0.88 -4.15
N VAL A 117 -10.09 -0.33 -4.08
CA VAL A 117 -10.18 -1.23 -5.23
C VAL A 117 -11.62 -1.64 -5.57
N MET A 118 -12.61 -1.05 -4.90
CA MET A 118 -14.03 -1.37 -5.09
C MET A 118 -14.49 -1.18 -6.54
N THR A 119 -14.11 -0.08 -7.18
CA THR A 119 -14.60 0.30 -8.52
C THR A 119 -14.29 -0.77 -9.56
N THR A 120 -13.11 -1.37 -9.51
CA THR A 120 -12.66 -2.34 -10.53
C THR A 120 -12.94 -3.79 -10.15
N ASN A 121 -13.00 -4.12 -8.85
CA ASN A 121 -13.05 -5.52 -8.41
C ASN A 121 -14.42 -5.99 -7.95
N LYS A 122 -15.34 -5.10 -7.53
CA LYS A 122 -16.59 -5.51 -6.91
C LYS A 122 -17.35 -6.51 -7.78
N SER A 123 -17.73 -6.11 -9.00
CA SER A 123 -18.50 -6.98 -9.90
C SER A 123 -17.73 -8.23 -10.32
N TYR A 124 -16.41 -8.11 -10.52
CA TYR A 124 -15.56 -9.26 -10.84
C TYR A 124 -15.61 -10.31 -9.72
N LEU A 125 -15.42 -9.91 -8.48
CA LEU A 125 -15.44 -10.84 -7.35
C LEU A 125 -16.85 -11.36 -7.06
N GLU A 126 -17.91 -10.53 -7.14
CA GLU A 126 -19.28 -10.99 -6.97
C GLU A 126 -19.64 -12.09 -7.99
N ILE A 127 -19.26 -11.91 -9.26
CA ILE A 127 -19.54 -12.88 -10.32
C ILE A 127 -18.72 -14.17 -10.13
N MET A 128 -17.43 -14.04 -9.82
CA MET A 128 -16.54 -15.19 -9.73
C MET A 128 -16.76 -16.00 -8.45
N THR A 129 -16.97 -15.35 -7.32
CA THR A 129 -17.14 -16.03 -6.02
C THR A 129 -18.59 -16.41 -5.73
N LYS A 130 -19.55 -15.73 -6.37
CA LYS A 130 -20.99 -15.82 -6.09
C LYS A 130 -21.34 -15.43 -4.64
N ALA A 131 -20.48 -14.64 -4.01
CA ALA A 131 -20.65 -14.13 -2.67
C ALA A 131 -20.87 -12.60 -2.69
N PRO A 132 -21.61 -12.03 -1.73
CA PRO A 132 -21.76 -10.59 -1.62
C PRO A 132 -20.41 -9.94 -1.30
N VAL A 133 -20.15 -8.78 -1.92
CA VAL A 133 -18.95 -7.97 -1.68
C VAL A 133 -19.32 -6.75 -0.87
N TYR A 134 -18.70 -6.61 0.30
CA TYR A 134 -18.87 -5.48 1.21
C TYR A 134 -17.61 -4.64 1.28
N GLU A 135 -17.77 -3.33 1.32
CA GLU A 135 -16.68 -2.42 1.60
C GLU A 135 -16.29 -2.53 3.08
N VAL A 136 -15.00 -2.58 3.34
CA VAL A 136 -14.41 -2.63 4.68
C VAL A 136 -13.36 -1.53 4.83
N PRO A 137 -13.26 -0.84 5.97
CA PRO A 137 -12.24 0.17 6.17
C PRO A 137 -10.83 -0.37 5.92
N HIS A 138 -10.02 0.39 5.18
CA HIS A 138 -8.59 0.11 5.13
C HIS A 138 -7.96 0.53 6.46
N LEU A 139 -7.21 -0.38 7.06
CA LEU A 139 -6.56 -0.17 8.36
C LEU A 139 -5.05 -0.01 8.20
N TRP A 140 -4.51 0.99 8.90
CA TRP A 140 -3.07 1.22 8.97
C TRP A 140 -2.68 1.79 10.34
N ASP A 141 -1.48 1.42 10.81
CA ASP A 141 -0.84 1.94 12.01
C ASP A 141 0.67 2.03 11.81
N SER A 142 1.33 2.89 12.56
CA SER A 142 2.76 3.18 12.41
C SER A 142 3.70 2.18 13.09
N VAL A 143 3.22 1.20 13.83
CA VAL A 143 4.04 0.34 14.71
C VAL A 143 5.27 -0.25 14.03
N PHE A 144 5.14 -0.76 12.79
CA PHE A 144 6.26 -1.32 12.04
C PHE A 144 7.19 -0.24 11.50
N LEU A 145 6.62 0.89 11.09
CA LEU A 145 7.38 2.03 10.61
C LEU A 145 8.21 2.66 11.74
N ASP A 146 7.62 2.84 12.92
CA ASP A 146 8.30 3.38 14.09
C ASP A 146 9.49 2.52 14.51
N ASP A 147 9.34 1.20 14.40
CA ASP A 147 10.44 0.29 14.70
C ASP A 147 11.56 0.38 13.64
N MET A 148 11.20 0.35 12.36
CA MET A 148 12.19 0.53 11.30
C MET A 148 12.86 1.90 11.35
N ALA A 149 12.13 2.96 11.69
CA ALA A 149 12.68 4.31 11.81
C ALA A 149 13.77 4.43 12.90
N LYS A 150 13.73 3.59 13.93
CA LYS A 150 14.80 3.52 14.95
C LYS A 150 16.14 3.04 14.38
N THR A 151 16.13 2.38 13.24
CA THR A 151 17.35 1.89 12.58
C THR A 151 18.02 2.95 11.68
N VAL A 152 17.40 4.10 11.50
CA VAL A 152 17.99 5.25 10.79
C VAL A 152 19.21 5.76 11.58
N LYS A 153 20.35 5.85 10.93
CA LYS A 153 21.62 6.22 11.56
C LYS A 153 21.82 7.74 11.56
N GLU A 154 22.37 8.24 12.65
CA GLU A 154 22.82 9.64 12.72
C GLU A 154 23.79 9.98 11.56
N PRO A 155 23.74 11.19 10.97
CA PRO A 155 22.96 12.36 11.44
C PRO A 155 21.51 12.41 10.93
N PHE A 156 21.05 11.40 10.21
CA PHE A 156 19.72 11.37 9.62
C PHE A 156 18.65 11.00 10.67
N LYS A 157 17.42 11.46 10.40
CA LYS A 157 16.22 11.10 11.17
C LYS A 157 15.06 10.95 10.21
N PHE A 158 14.23 9.95 10.45
CA PHE A 158 12.97 9.81 9.72
C PHE A 158 12.02 10.97 10.06
N GLY A 159 11.41 11.52 9.02
CA GLY A 159 10.48 12.63 9.09
C GLY A 159 11.04 13.91 8.43
N TYR A 160 10.19 14.55 7.63
CA TYR A 160 10.51 15.80 6.96
C TYR A 160 10.69 16.94 7.96
N LYS A 161 11.68 17.78 7.73
CA LYS A 161 11.94 18.99 8.52
C LYS A 161 11.65 20.22 7.67
N ARG A 162 10.84 21.13 8.20
CA ARG A 162 10.60 22.43 7.55
C ARG A 162 11.92 23.09 7.19
N GLY A 163 12.05 23.57 5.96
CA GLY A 163 13.29 24.13 5.41
C GLY A 163 14.31 23.08 4.91
N GLN A 164 13.92 21.81 4.80
CA GLN A 164 14.79 20.73 4.33
C GLN A 164 15.15 20.89 2.84
N ILE A 165 14.24 21.44 2.03
CA ILE A 165 14.52 21.71 0.62
C ILE A 165 15.50 22.88 0.52
N GLU A 166 16.72 22.58 0.06
CA GLU A 166 17.80 23.55 -0.08
C GLU A 166 17.57 24.47 -1.30
N SER A 167 18.28 25.60 -1.32
CA SER A 167 18.22 26.57 -2.42
C SER A 167 18.66 26.03 -3.78
N ASN A 168 19.37 24.90 -3.80
CA ASN A 168 19.82 24.20 -5.02
C ASN A 168 18.84 23.13 -5.52
N GLY A 169 17.61 23.14 -5.00
CA GLY A 169 16.51 22.29 -5.42
C GLY A 169 16.25 21.08 -4.54
N ALA A 170 15.15 20.40 -4.85
CA ALA A 170 14.66 19.24 -4.12
C ALA A 170 15.22 17.92 -4.65
N ARG A 171 15.42 16.97 -3.73
CA ARG A 171 15.67 15.56 -4.04
C ARG A 171 14.31 14.84 -4.13
N VAL A 172 13.98 14.38 -5.32
CA VAL A 172 12.71 13.72 -5.63
C VAL A 172 12.91 12.21 -5.67
N SER A 173 12.10 11.45 -4.93
CA SER A 173 12.18 9.99 -4.93
C SER A 173 10.94 9.39 -5.56
N VAL A 174 11.15 8.42 -6.47
CA VAL A 174 10.11 7.58 -7.09
C VAL A 174 10.35 6.15 -6.60
N MET A 175 9.44 5.62 -5.80
CA MET A 175 9.63 4.33 -5.13
C MET A 175 8.64 3.25 -5.61
N GLU A 176 8.10 3.41 -6.83
CA GLU A 176 7.17 2.42 -7.39
C GLU A 176 7.85 1.05 -7.58
N PRO A 177 7.14 -0.07 -7.32
CA PRO A 177 7.75 -1.41 -7.36
C PRO A 177 8.12 -1.90 -8.77
N ASN A 178 7.58 -1.30 -9.82
CA ASN A 178 7.84 -1.65 -11.24
C ASN A 178 7.58 -3.12 -11.60
N ILE A 179 6.59 -3.74 -10.97
CA ILE A 179 6.22 -5.16 -11.16
C ILE A 179 4.85 -5.35 -11.82
N SER A 180 4.10 -4.28 -12.03
CA SER A 180 2.75 -4.27 -12.62
C SER A 180 2.52 -2.96 -13.36
N ILE A 181 1.64 -2.97 -14.34
CA ILE A 181 1.16 -1.75 -15.02
C ILE A 181 0.48 -0.79 -14.04
N SER A 182 -0.07 -1.30 -12.95
CA SER A 182 -0.74 -0.48 -11.93
C SER A 182 0.20 0.42 -11.13
N LYS A 183 1.49 0.07 -11.02
CA LYS A 183 2.49 0.81 -10.23
C LYS A 183 3.86 0.73 -10.88
N ASN A 184 4.22 1.76 -11.60
CA ASN A 184 5.50 1.83 -12.30
C ASN A 184 6.01 3.28 -12.37
N CYS A 185 7.26 3.43 -12.74
CA CYS A 185 7.92 4.73 -12.80
C CYS A 185 7.76 5.48 -14.13
N MET A 186 7.00 4.96 -15.10
CA MET A 186 6.95 5.56 -16.46
C MET A 186 6.45 7.00 -16.44
N LEU A 187 5.30 7.25 -15.81
CA LEU A 187 4.78 8.61 -15.71
C LEU A 187 5.61 9.51 -14.79
N PRO A 188 6.07 9.07 -13.61
CA PRO A 188 7.03 9.83 -12.80
C PRO A 188 8.30 10.26 -13.54
N ILE A 189 8.84 9.46 -14.45
CA ILE A 189 9.98 9.84 -15.29
C ILE A 189 9.63 11.04 -16.18
N LEU A 190 8.45 11.04 -16.82
CA LEU A 190 8.00 12.15 -17.65
C LEU A 190 7.78 13.42 -16.84
N ILE A 191 7.17 13.30 -15.67
CA ILE A 191 6.96 14.41 -14.72
C ILE A 191 8.33 15.01 -14.30
N GLY A 192 9.25 14.15 -13.92
CA GLY A 192 10.59 14.58 -13.50
C GLY A 192 11.41 15.21 -14.64
N GLU A 193 11.33 14.66 -15.85
CA GLU A 193 11.96 15.24 -17.05
C GLU A 193 11.43 16.64 -17.34
N GLU A 194 10.09 16.80 -17.33
CA GLU A 194 9.45 18.08 -17.60
C GLU A 194 9.80 19.12 -16.53
N ALA A 195 9.76 18.72 -15.26
CA ALA A 195 10.18 19.57 -14.14
C ALA A 195 11.64 20.01 -14.26
N TYR A 196 12.56 19.09 -14.60
CA TYR A 196 13.97 19.44 -14.79
C TYR A 196 14.19 20.39 -15.99
N ARG A 197 13.51 20.14 -17.10
CA ARG A 197 13.66 20.97 -18.32
C ARG A 197 13.19 22.41 -18.10
N HIS A 198 12.10 22.62 -17.38
CA HIS A 198 11.53 23.95 -17.15
C HIS A 198 12.08 24.64 -15.92
N HIS A 199 12.50 23.86 -14.90
CA HIS A 199 12.93 24.38 -13.60
C HIS A 199 14.19 23.66 -13.11
N PRO A 200 15.32 23.69 -13.87
CA PRO A 200 16.52 22.93 -13.52
C PRO A 200 17.11 23.31 -12.15
N ASP A 201 16.91 24.55 -11.70
CA ASP A 201 17.39 25.04 -10.40
C ASP A 201 16.55 24.52 -9.22
N LEU A 202 15.36 24.01 -9.48
CA LEU A 202 14.44 23.47 -8.45
C LEU A 202 14.55 21.95 -8.28
N VAL A 203 15.20 21.25 -9.20
CA VAL A 203 15.34 19.79 -9.17
C VAL A 203 16.79 19.42 -8.98
N LYS A 204 17.17 19.05 -7.76
CA LYS A 204 18.55 18.67 -7.41
C LYS A 204 18.88 17.27 -7.90
N HIS A 205 17.99 16.30 -7.66
CA HIS A 205 18.14 14.92 -8.09
C HIS A 205 16.81 14.17 -8.10
N ILE A 206 16.69 13.17 -8.99
CA ILE A 206 15.54 12.28 -9.09
C ILE A 206 16.03 10.84 -8.97
N TYR A 207 15.61 10.15 -7.89
CA TYR A 207 15.94 8.76 -7.63
C TYR A 207 14.81 7.85 -8.12
N LEU A 208 15.10 7.00 -9.12
CA LEU A 208 14.17 5.99 -9.62
C LEU A 208 14.45 4.65 -8.92
N CYS A 209 13.83 4.43 -7.76
CA CYS A 209 14.00 3.20 -7.00
C CYS A 209 13.35 1.99 -7.69
N ASN A 210 13.83 0.79 -7.39
CA ASN A 210 13.37 -0.49 -7.97
C ASN A 210 13.55 -0.57 -9.50
N THR A 211 14.54 0.12 -10.06
CA THR A 211 14.82 0.13 -11.50
C THR A 211 16.21 -0.39 -11.86
N TYR A 212 17.12 -0.50 -10.90
CA TYR A 212 18.50 -0.91 -11.15
C TYR A 212 18.61 -2.28 -11.84
N ASP A 213 17.80 -3.25 -11.45
CA ASP A 213 17.77 -4.59 -12.04
C ASP A 213 17.24 -4.60 -13.49
N LYS A 214 16.65 -3.49 -13.92
CA LYS A 214 16.09 -3.28 -15.26
C LYS A 214 16.98 -2.36 -16.13
N LYS A 215 18.14 -1.96 -15.64
CA LYS A 215 19.05 -1.01 -16.33
C LYS A 215 19.53 -1.52 -17.69
N ASP A 216 19.62 -2.84 -17.84
CA ASP A 216 20.06 -3.48 -19.09
C ASP A 216 18.87 -3.91 -19.98
N ASP A 217 17.62 -3.56 -19.58
CA ASP A 217 16.42 -3.77 -20.39
C ASP A 217 16.34 -2.67 -21.48
N ASP A 218 16.37 -3.06 -22.73
CA ASP A 218 16.35 -2.15 -23.87
C ASP A 218 15.16 -1.18 -23.84
N ALA A 219 14.01 -1.62 -23.36
CA ALA A 219 12.82 -0.77 -23.29
C ALA A 219 13.00 0.35 -22.27
N ILE A 220 13.51 0.04 -21.07
CA ILE A 220 13.76 1.04 -20.04
C ILE A 220 14.95 1.92 -20.39
N PHE A 221 16.06 1.32 -20.83
CA PHE A 221 17.26 2.06 -21.22
C PHE A 221 16.96 3.08 -22.33
N ASN A 222 16.26 2.65 -23.38
CA ASN A 222 15.87 3.55 -24.46
C ASN A 222 14.89 4.62 -23.98
N TYR A 223 13.97 4.30 -23.09
CA TYR A 223 13.01 5.26 -22.55
C TYR A 223 13.68 6.33 -21.69
N ILE A 224 14.48 5.92 -20.69
CA ILE A 224 15.18 6.83 -19.76
C ILE A 224 16.31 7.58 -20.47
N GLY A 225 17.08 6.92 -21.32
CA GLY A 225 18.27 7.45 -21.96
C GLY A 225 18.03 8.67 -22.86
N TYR A 226 16.80 8.87 -23.30
CA TYR A 226 16.44 10.07 -24.09
C TYR A 226 16.19 11.31 -23.23
N THR A 227 16.00 11.16 -21.93
CA THR A 227 15.71 12.28 -21.03
C THR A 227 16.89 13.19 -20.83
N SER A 228 16.62 14.49 -20.69
CA SER A 228 17.64 15.52 -20.42
C SER A 228 18.16 15.37 -18.98
N ALA A 229 17.30 15.00 -18.06
CA ALA A 229 17.65 14.79 -16.65
C ALA A 229 18.69 13.67 -16.47
N VAL A 230 18.54 12.54 -17.19
CA VAL A 230 19.55 11.46 -17.17
C VAL A 230 20.86 11.91 -17.81
N LYS A 231 20.81 12.58 -18.97
CA LYS A 231 22.02 13.11 -19.65
C LYS A 231 22.79 14.12 -18.81
N ALA A 232 22.08 14.87 -17.98
CA ALA A 232 22.67 15.82 -17.04
C ALA A 232 23.14 15.20 -15.72
N GLY A 233 22.92 13.89 -15.49
CA GLY A 233 23.23 13.21 -14.23
C GLY A 233 22.31 13.57 -13.07
N VAL A 234 21.13 14.14 -13.36
CA VAL A 234 20.14 14.56 -12.36
C VAL A 234 19.11 13.46 -12.07
N MET A 235 19.01 12.44 -12.92
CA MET A 235 18.14 11.30 -12.71
C MET A 235 18.93 10.00 -12.71
N SER A 236 18.75 9.15 -11.69
CA SER A 236 19.48 7.89 -11.53
C SER A 236 18.54 6.70 -11.32
N VAL A 237 19.02 5.53 -11.70
CA VAL A 237 18.37 4.24 -11.42
C VAL A 237 18.91 3.65 -10.13
N GLU A 238 18.02 3.24 -9.23
CA GLU A 238 18.36 2.76 -7.90
C GLU A 238 17.84 1.35 -7.65
N THR A 239 18.46 0.66 -6.70
CA THR A 239 17.99 -0.63 -6.21
C THR A 239 16.71 -0.47 -5.39
N ARG A 240 16.21 -1.60 -4.85
CA ARG A 240 15.15 -1.57 -3.85
C ARG A 240 15.73 -1.17 -2.50
N HIS A 241 15.10 -0.19 -1.85
CA HIS A 241 15.50 0.33 -0.54
C HIS A 241 14.39 0.13 0.50
N ILE A 242 14.81 0.11 1.76
CA ILE A 242 13.88 0.18 2.91
C ILE A 242 13.36 1.61 3.00
N THR A 243 12.05 1.79 2.85
CA THR A 243 11.41 3.10 2.69
C THR A 243 11.83 4.13 3.74
N PRO A 244 11.68 3.91 5.07
CA PRO A 244 12.00 4.96 6.04
C PRO A 244 13.49 5.34 6.06
N LEU A 245 14.40 4.41 5.74
CA LEU A 245 15.83 4.72 5.65
C LEU A 245 16.12 5.62 4.45
N PHE A 246 15.55 5.28 3.30
CA PHE A 246 15.74 6.05 2.07
C PHE A 246 15.10 7.44 2.15
N LEU A 247 13.89 7.52 2.72
CA LEU A 247 13.21 8.80 2.94
C LEU A 247 14.03 9.71 3.85
N ALA A 248 14.60 9.19 4.93
CA ALA A 248 15.40 9.98 5.87
C ALA A 248 16.68 10.56 5.26
N GLU A 249 17.34 9.81 4.38
CA GLU A 249 18.68 10.17 3.89
C GLU A 249 18.64 10.88 2.53
N TYR A 250 17.73 10.46 1.63
CA TYR A 250 17.80 10.86 0.22
C TYR A 250 16.58 11.64 -0.27
N THR A 251 15.50 11.77 0.51
CA THR A 251 14.22 12.27 -0.01
C THR A 251 13.81 13.60 0.60
N ASP A 252 13.51 14.57 -0.25
CA ASP A 252 12.80 15.79 0.14
C ASP A 252 11.33 15.72 -0.29
N ILE A 253 11.04 15.16 -1.46
CA ILE A 253 9.70 14.98 -2.01
C ILE A 253 9.54 13.58 -2.56
N LEU A 254 8.39 12.99 -2.31
CA LEU A 254 7.99 11.72 -2.91
C LEU A 254 7.08 11.99 -4.12
N LEU A 255 7.44 11.43 -5.27
CA LEU A 255 6.62 11.46 -6.49
C LEU A 255 6.14 10.05 -6.80
N SER A 256 4.84 9.86 -6.92
CA SER A 256 4.23 8.54 -7.06
C SER A 256 3.18 8.50 -8.17
N PHE A 257 3.03 7.31 -8.73
CA PHE A 257 2.02 6.98 -9.74
C PHE A 257 1.29 5.69 -9.38
N GLN A 258 0.01 5.67 -9.64
CA GLN A 258 -0.82 4.46 -9.63
C GLN A 258 -1.84 4.48 -10.77
N TRP A 259 -2.25 3.29 -11.21
CA TRP A 259 -3.40 3.08 -12.08
C TRP A 259 -4.25 1.94 -11.54
N GLU A 260 -5.50 2.26 -11.20
CA GLU A 260 -6.50 1.32 -10.67
C GLU A 260 -6.06 0.53 -9.41
N LEU A 261 -4.99 0.98 -8.72
CA LEU A 261 -4.52 0.40 -7.46
C LEU A 261 -4.00 1.49 -6.51
N PRO A 262 -4.88 2.36 -5.99
CA PRO A 262 -4.47 3.50 -5.18
C PRO A 262 -4.01 3.15 -3.74
N LEU A 263 -3.97 1.87 -3.38
CA LEU A 263 -3.34 1.43 -2.13
C LEU A 263 -1.83 1.35 -2.30
N ASN A 264 -1.08 2.16 -1.53
CA ASN A 264 0.36 2.05 -1.39
C ASN A 264 0.76 2.38 0.05
N TYR A 265 1.37 1.42 0.77
CA TYR A 265 1.81 1.65 2.15
C TYR A 265 2.82 2.78 2.27
N MET A 266 3.67 2.96 1.25
CA MET A 266 4.60 4.07 1.16
C MET A 266 3.92 5.45 1.29
N TYR A 267 2.66 5.60 0.83
CA TYR A 267 1.92 6.85 1.01
C TYR A 267 1.74 7.17 2.49
N TYR A 268 1.33 6.18 3.28
CA TYR A 268 1.08 6.36 4.71
C TYR A 268 2.38 6.57 5.48
N GLU A 269 3.45 5.88 5.08
CA GLU A 269 4.80 6.09 5.64
C GLU A 269 5.29 7.52 5.38
N ALA A 270 5.14 8.02 4.15
CA ALA A 270 5.50 9.38 3.79
C ALA A 270 4.65 10.42 4.53
N LEU A 271 3.32 10.23 4.58
CA LEU A 271 2.41 11.13 5.26
C LEU A 271 2.63 11.15 6.78
N TYR A 272 2.89 9.99 7.40
CA TYR A 272 3.24 9.89 8.81
C TYR A 272 4.55 10.65 9.12
N GLY A 273 5.55 10.52 8.24
CA GLY A 273 6.80 11.29 8.31
C GLY A 273 6.68 12.74 7.83
N ASN A 274 5.47 13.18 7.44
CA ASN A 274 5.21 14.52 6.91
C ASN A 274 6.09 14.89 5.70
N TYR A 275 6.43 13.92 4.84
CA TYR A 275 7.09 14.22 3.57
C TYR A 275 6.07 14.75 2.54
N PRO A 276 6.43 15.78 1.75
CA PRO A 276 5.61 16.18 0.61
C PRO A 276 5.40 15.00 -0.34
N LEU A 277 4.14 14.71 -0.68
CA LEU A 277 3.77 13.62 -1.57
C LEU A 277 3.02 14.18 -2.79
N VAL A 278 3.59 13.98 -3.97
CA VAL A 278 2.96 14.28 -5.27
C VAL A 278 2.41 12.98 -5.84
N HIS A 279 1.12 12.92 -6.13
CA HIS A 279 0.43 11.66 -6.44
C HIS A 279 -0.81 11.83 -7.32
N ASN A 280 -1.27 10.74 -7.95
CA ASN A 280 -2.55 10.68 -8.68
C ASN A 280 -3.59 9.76 -7.99
N SER A 281 -3.45 9.51 -6.69
CA SER A 281 -4.39 8.65 -5.95
C SER A 281 -5.72 9.37 -5.68
N PRO A 282 -6.87 8.86 -6.18
CA PRO A 282 -8.18 9.45 -5.89
C PRO A 282 -8.56 9.33 -4.41
N THR A 283 -8.09 8.31 -3.71
CA THR A 283 -8.33 8.15 -2.27
C THR A 283 -7.67 9.28 -1.48
N LEU A 284 -6.39 9.56 -1.74
CA LEU A 284 -5.67 10.65 -1.06
C LEU A 284 -6.25 12.03 -1.43
N LYS A 285 -6.67 12.21 -2.69
CA LYS A 285 -7.39 13.42 -3.14
C LYS A 285 -8.64 13.67 -2.30
N ALA A 286 -9.44 12.62 -2.06
CA ALA A 286 -10.67 12.71 -1.27
C ALA A 286 -10.41 13.13 0.20
N HIS A 287 -9.24 12.83 0.74
CA HIS A 287 -8.79 13.25 2.07
C HIS A 287 -8.00 14.56 2.07
N HIS A 288 -7.84 15.22 0.93
CA HIS A 288 -7.11 16.49 0.79
C HIS A 288 -5.65 16.44 1.29
N VAL A 289 -4.99 15.29 1.16
CA VAL A 289 -3.57 15.11 1.52
C VAL A 289 -2.68 15.06 0.29
N GLY A 290 -1.45 15.55 0.41
CA GLY A 290 -0.48 15.62 -0.67
C GLY A 290 -0.85 16.63 -1.77
N TYR A 291 -0.17 16.52 -2.89
CA TYR A 291 -0.35 17.32 -4.10
C TYR A 291 -0.87 16.40 -5.21
N TYR A 292 -2.14 16.50 -5.50
CA TYR A 292 -2.79 15.64 -6.48
C TYR A 292 -2.59 16.17 -7.90
N TYR A 293 -2.15 15.30 -8.80
CA TYR A 293 -2.19 15.54 -10.26
C TYR A 293 -3.18 14.60 -10.95
N ASP A 294 -3.69 15.03 -12.11
CA ASP A 294 -4.78 14.33 -12.77
C ASP A 294 -4.28 13.14 -13.60
N TYR A 295 -4.75 11.98 -13.25
CA TYR A 295 -4.67 10.70 -13.93
C TYR A 295 -3.29 10.39 -14.56
N PHE A 296 -3.13 10.57 -15.89
CA PHE A 296 -1.89 10.38 -16.65
C PHE A 296 -1.28 11.70 -17.17
N ASP A 297 -1.71 12.84 -16.65
CA ASP A 297 -1.25 14.15 -17.10
C ASP A 297 0.12 14.50 -16.48
N ALA A 298 1.19 14.28 -17.26
CA ALA A 298 2.55 14.61 -16.85
C ALA A 298 2.76 16.12 -16.66
N TYR A 299 2.06 16.98 -17.41
CA TYR A 299 2.15 18.43 -17.26
C TYR A 299 1.49 18.90 -15.96
N ASP A 300 0.35 18.28 -15.59
CA ASP A 300 -0.23 18.55 -14.28
C ASP A 300 0.66 18.02 -13.16
N GLY A 301 1.26 16.84 -13.35
CA GLY A 301 2.23 16.26 -12.42
C GLY A 301 3.43 17.18 -12.19
N GLU A 302 3.99 17.75 -13.25
CA GLU A 302 5.04 18.76 -13.18
C GLU A 302 4.61 19.99 -12.38
N ARG A 303 3.44 20.57 -12.69
CA ARG A 303 2.91 21.73 -11.95
C ARG A 303 2.76 21.45 -10.46
N GLN A 304 2.26 20.23 -10.10
CA GLN A 304 2.11 19.83 -8.70
C GLN A 304 3.44 19.59 -8.01
N LEU A 305 4.42 19.02 -8.70
CA LEU A 305 5.77 18.84 -8.17
C LEU A 305 6.44 20.20 -7.89
N ILE A 306 6.38 21.13 -8.82
CA ILE A 306 6.93 22.47 -8.64
C ILE A 306 6.16 23.26 -7.56
N ASN A 307 4.85 23.07 -7.48
CA ASN A 307 4.04 23.65 -6.41
C ASN A 307 4.48 23.11 -5.04
N ALA A 308 4.66 21.81 -4.90
CA ALA A 308 5.14 21.19 -3.67
C ALA A 308 6.51 21.76 -3.24
N ILE A 309 7.47 21.89 -4.18
CA ILE A 309 8.78 22.46 -3.89
C ILE A 309 8.67 23.90 -3.35
N LYS A 310 7.76 24.71 -3.91
CA LYS A 310 7.66 26.13 -3.60
C LYS A 310 6.81 26.44 -2.36
N THR A 311 5.83 25.61 -2.04
CA THR A 311 4.78 26.01 -1.07
C THR A 311 4.74 25.13 0.18
N TYR A 312 5.31 23.91 0.15
CA TYR A 312 5.12 22.96 1.24
C TYR A 312 5.53 23.51 2.61
N ASP A 313 6.68 24.18 2.69
CA ASP A 313 7.17 24.75 3.96
C ASP A 313 6.28 25.89 4.49
N ALA A 314 5.67 26.66 3.60
CA ALA A 314 4.73 27.72 4.00
C ALA A 314 3.43 27.14 4.58
N ASP A 315 2.95 26.03 3.99
CA ASP A 315 1.70 25.38 4.37
C ASP A 315 1.91 24.15 5.27
N PHE A 316 3.12 23.97 5.82
CA PHE A 316 3.55 22.75 6.53
C PHE A 316 2.57 22.32 7.64
N ASP A 317 2.14 23.26 8.50
CA ASP A 317 1.26 22.92 9.62
C ASP A 317 -0.12 22.44 9.15
N THR A 318 -0.61 22.96 8.02
CA THR A 318 -1.84 22.50 7.38
C THR A 318 -1.70 21.08 6.84
N HIS A 319 -0.55 20.76 6.22
CA HIS A 319 -0.27 19.41 5.74
C HIS A 319 -0.16 18.42 6.90
N VAL A 320 0.56 18.77 7.97
CA VAL A 320 0.70 17.93 9.18
C VAL A 320 -0.67 17.58 9.76
N GLU A 321 -1.57 18.57 9.89
CA GLU A 321 -2.91 18.34 10.44
C GLU A 321 -3.74 17.39 9.55
N ARG A 322 -3.73 17.59 8.22
CA ARG A 322 -4.43 16.71 7.27
C ARG A 322 -3.87 15.28 7.28
N ASN A 323 -2.54 15.15 7.32
CA ASN A 323 -1.88 13.86 7.40
C ASN A 323 -2.30 13.11 8.66
N LYS A 324 -2.30 13.79 9.82
CA LYS A 324 -2.74 13.23 11.08
C LYS A 324 -4.20 12.77 11.03
N GLN A 325 -5.10 13.59 10.47
CA GLN A 325 -6.51 13.22 10.31
C GLN A 325 -6.68 11.95 9.48
N LEU A 326 -5.93 11.78 8.37
CA LEU A 326 -5.98 10.56 7.58
C LEU A 326 -5.44 9.35 8.35
N ILE A 327 -4.32 9.49 9.07
CA ILE A 327 -3.74 8.42 9.88
C ILE A 327 -4.73 7.98 10.97
N ASP A 328 -5.32 8.93 11.70
CA ASP A 328 -6.35 8.66 12.70
C ASP A 328 -7.59 7.98 12.10
N TYR A 329 -8.01 8.38 10.89
CA TYR A 329 -9.13 7.78 10.17
C TYR A 329 -8.88 6.29 9.84
N MET A 330 -7.63 5.89 9.57
CA MET A 330 -7.26 4.51 9.25
C MET A 330 -6.88 3.69 10.48
N SER A 331 -6.80 4.28 11.66
CA SER A 331 -6.36 3.57 12.86
C SER A 331 -7.27 2.36 13.17
N PRO A 332 -6.70 1.19 13.51
CA PRO A 332 -7.46 0.04 13.98
C PRO A 332 -8.22 0.30 15.29
N PHE A 333 -7.83 1.33 16.03
CA PHE A 333 -8.47 1.74 17.29
C PHE A 333 -9.53 2.83 17.11
N ASN A 334 -9.74 3.32 15.87
CA ASN A 334 -10.79 4.27 15.58
C ASN A 334 -12.16 3.63 15.74
N LYS A 335 -13.00 4.22 16.59
CA LYS A 335 -14.35 3.68 16.92
C LYS A 335 -15.23 3.46 15.68
N ARG A 336 -15.06 4.28 14.64
CA ARG A 336 -15.76 4.10 13.37
C ARG A 336 -15.35 2.77 12.73
N ASN A 337 -14.06 2.51 12.61
CA ASN A 337 -13.53 1.30 12.00
C ASN A 337 -13.95 0.04 12.77
N VAL A 338 -13.89 0.10 14.11
CA VAL A 338 -14.36 -0.97 14.99
C VAL A 338 -15.85 -1.24 14.76
N ARG A 339 -16.68 -0.19 14.73
CA ARG A 339 -18.14 -0.33 14.52
C ARG A 339 -18.48 -0.89 13.12
N GLU A 340 -17.78 -0.45 12.08
CA GLU A 340 -18.00 -0.96 10.72
C GLU A 340 -17.66 -2.45 10.62
N HIS A 341 -16.56 -2.91 11.23
CA HIS A 341 -16.21 -4.33 11.28
C HIS A 341 -17.19 -5.14 12.13
N GLN A 342 -17.70 -4.58 13.22
CA GLN A 342 -18.75 -5.21 14.02
C GLN A 342 -20.02 -5.45 13.17
N ILE A 343 -20.47 -4.45 12.42
CA ILE A 343 -21.63 -4.58 11.52
C ILE A 343 -21.41 -5.68 10.48
N LEU A 344 -20.21 -5.80 9.93
CA LEU A 344 -19.88 -6.84 8.96
C LEU A 344 -19.93 -8.25 9.58
N LEU A 345 -19.47 -8.42 10.82
CA LEU A 345 -19.62 -9.69 11.56
C LEU A 345 -21.10 -10.01 11.85
N GLU A 346 -21.87 -9.02 12.29
CA GLU A 346 -23.33 -9.17 12.52
C GLU A 346 -24.06 -9.58 11.22
N GLN A 347 -23.67 -9.04 10.05
CA GLN A 347 -24.23 -9.41 8.73
C GLN A 347 -23.90 -10.85 8.31
N LEU A 348 -22.81 -11.44 8.79
CA LEU A 348 -22.52 -12.85 8.61
C LEU A 348 -23.39 -13.77 9.46
N GLY A 349 -24.19 -13.20 10.37
CA GLY A 349 -24.99 -13.94 11.33
C GLY A 349 -24.21 -14.46 12.54
N VAL A 350 -23.04 -13.89 12.80
CA VAL A 350 -22.27 -14.14 14.02
C VAL A 350 -22.96 -13.43 15.18
N LYS A 351 -23.11 -14.13 16.29
CA LYS A 351 -23.62 -13.53 17.54
C LYS A 351 -22.42 -12.99 18.30
N LEU A 352 -22.39 -11.71 18.49
CA LEU A 352 -21.43 -10.98 19.29
C LEU A 352 -21.96 -10.77 20.71
#